data_c5383d9dab7266d4cd9d03a8bd9cce61
#
_entry.id   c5383d9dab7266d4cd9d03a8bd9cce61
#
_cell.length_a   1.000
_cell.length_b   1.000
_cell.length_c   1.000
_cell.angle_alpha   90.00
_cell.angle_beta   90.00
_cell.angle_gamma   90.00
#
_symmetry.space_group_name_H-M   'P 1'
#
loop_
_entity.id
_entity.type
_entity.pdbx_description
1 polymer ?
#
loop_
_entity_poly.entity_id
_entity_poly.type
_entity_poly.pdbx_seq_one_letter_code
_entity_poly.pdbx_strand_id
1 'polypeptide(L)'
;MSFKKVLVFIFFITFSLEAFANTPRSTGKYKNWESFVAETDQGKICFAQTKPTKRAPGAIKRNESKLFVTFRPADSINDEVSITSGHDYKASSVSASSGKRKYSFFSQKDFAWLLDDQEEKNFIKLMKRATDLIVKARTTKGAET
;
A
#
# COMPACT_ATOMS: atom_id res chain seq x y z
N MET A 1 30.02 66.92 11.87
CA MET A 1 28.98 65.98 12.41
C MET A 1 29.06 64.67 11.61
N SER A 2 29.57 63.60 12.26
CA SER A 2 29.85 62.34 11.60
C SER A 2 28.71 61.36 11.88
N PHE A 3 27.95 60.97 10.82
CA PHE A 3 26.91 59.98 10.92
C PHE A 3 27.54 58.56 10.83
N LYS A 4 27.63 57.88 11.97
CA LYS A 4 28.01 56.46 12.03
C LYS A 4 26.84 55.61 11.54
N LYS A 5 26.98 54.99 10.37
CA LYS A 5 26.04 53.99 9.84
C LYS A 5 26.21 52.71 10.67
N VAL A 6 25.22 52.37 11.51
CA VAL A 6 25.13 51.08 12.19
C VAL A 6 24.51 50.11 11.20
N LEU A 7 25.34 49.14 10.73
CA LEU A 7 24.91 48.06 9.90
C LEU A 7 24.35 46.91 10.81
N VAL A 8 23.05 46.80 10.91
CA VAL A 8 22.41 45.68 11.63
C VAL A 8 22.39 44.46 10.72
N PHE A 9 23.23 43.51 11.06
CA PHE A 9 23.28 42.20 10.37
C PHE A 9 22.19 41.30 10.97
N ILE A 10 21.04 41.20 10.30
CA ILE A 10 19.99 40.25 10.69
C ILE A 10 20.41 38.86 10.23
N PHE A 11 20.84 38.04 11.19
CA PHE A 11 21.17 36.64 10.96
C PHE A 11 19.87 35.84 10.86
N PHE A 12 19.43 35.54 9.64
CA PHE A 12 18.31 34.65 9.39
C PHE A 12 18.75 33.21 9.70
N ILE A 13 18.38 32.70 10.88
CA ILE A 13 18.51 31.28 11.21
C ILE A 13 17.40 30.56 10.45
N THR A 14 17.73 29.98 9.30
CA THR A 14 16.83 29.04 8.62
C THR A 14 16.79 27.75 9.42
N PHE A 15 15.71 27.56 10.19
CA PHE A 15 15.40 26.30 10.82
C PHE A 15 14.98 25.32 9.71
N SER A 16 15.90 24.46 9.29
CA SER A 16 15.58 23.34 8.41
C SER A 16 14.76 22.35 9.22
N LEU A 17 13.43 22.31 9.02
CA LEU A 17 12.62 21.17 9.48
C LEU A 17 13.06 19.95 8.65
N GLU A 18 13.85 19.09 9.25
CA GLU A 18 14.08 17.76 8.72
C GLU A 18 12.79 16.97 8.86
N ALA A 19 12.07 16.79 7.76
CA ALA A 19 10.98 15.86 7.67
C ALA A 19 11.58 14.45 7.77
N PHE A 20 11.50 13.83 8.94
CA PHE A 20 11.83 12.41 9.09
C PHE A 20 10.81 11.61 8.28
N ALA A 21 11.16 11.26 7.07
CA ALA A 21 10.42 10.27 6.29
C ALA A 21 10.56 8.93 7.02
N ASN A 22 9.50 8.52 7.73
CA ASN A 22 9.45 7.26 8.45
C ASN A 22 9.46 6.10 7.44
N THR A 23 10.66 5.64 7.08
CA THR A 23 10.84 4.50 6.18
C THR A 23 10.41 3.22 6.90
N PRO A 24 9.47 2.44 6.33
CA PRO A 24 9.07 1.17 6.91
C PRO A 24 10.27 0.23 7.10
N ARG A 25 10.41 -0.32 8.29
CA ARG A 25 11.46 -1.28 8.63
C ARG A 25 10.94 -2.70 8.48
N SER A 26 11.65 -3.53 7.71
CA SER A 26 11.35 -4.97 7.61
C SER A 26 11.54 -5.65 8.96
N THR A 27 10.58 -6.49 9.35
CA THR A 27 10.57 -7.25 10.59
C THR A 27 10.72 -8.75 10.37
N GLY A 28 10.54 -9.23 9.13
CA GLY A 28 10.74 -10.64 8.82
C GLY A 28 10.28 -11.01 7.42
N LYS A 29 10.80 -12.14 6.92
CA LYS A 29 10.43 -12.75 5.65
C LYS A 29 9.98 -14.18 5.86
N TYR A 30 8.83 -14.53 5.26
CA TYR A 30 8.24 -15.87 5.33
C TYR A 30 7.78 -16.29 3.94
N LYS A 31 8.57 -17.11 3.26
CA LYS A 31 8.34 -17.49 1.86
C LYS A 31 8.26 -16.23 0.98
N ASN A 32 7.10 -15.99 0.36
CA ASN A 32 6.85 -14.84 -0.52
C ASN A 32 6.32 -13.60 0.21
N TRP A 33 6.14 -13.66 1.53
CA TRP A 33 5.65 -12.55 2.35
C TRP A 33 6.79 -11.87 3.10
N GLU A 34 6.70 -10.57 3.23
CA GLU A 34 7.58 -9.76 4.06
C GLU A 34 6.75 -8.83 4.95
N SER A 35 7.09 -8.78 6.23
CA SER A 35 6.42 -7.94 7.21
C SER A 35 7.23 -6.69 7.52
N PHE A 36 6.52 -5.59 7.79
CA PHE A 36 7.08 -4.28 8.03
C PHE A 36 6.40 -3.60 9.21
N VAL A 37 7.13 -2.69 9.84
CA VAL A 37 6.61 -1.72 10.79
C VAL A 37 7.07 -0.32 10.39
N ALA A 38 6.16 0.63 10.49
CA ALA A 38 6.45 2.05 10.36
C ALA A 38 5.86 2.80 11.57
N GLU A 39 6.59 3.77 12.06
CA GLU A 39 6.09 4.74 13.04
C GLU A 39 5.69 6.00 12.27
N THR A 40 4.50 6.51 12.51
CA THR A 40 3.99 7.74 11.91
C THR A 40 3.51 8.69 13.00
N ASP A 41 3.25 9.93 12.65
CA ASP A 41 2.66 10.91 13.60
C ASP A 41 1.28 10.47 14.11
N GLN A 42 0.59 9.60 13.37
CA GLN A 42 -0.70 9.02 13.73
C GLN A 42 -0.57 7.67 14.47
N GLY A 43 0.65 7.21 14.73
CA GLY A 43 0.91 5.97 15.45
C GLY A 43 1.59 4.90 14.57
N LYS A 44 1.65 3.71 15.15
CA LYS A 44 2.31 2.57 14.52
C LYS A 44 1.44 1.94 13.43
N ILE A 45 2.07 1.67 12.28
CA ILE A 45 1.49 0.88 11.19
C ILE A 45 2.31 -0.40 11.03
N CYS A 46 1.64 -1.54 11.05
CA CYS A 46 2.24 -2.83 10.76
C CYS A 46 1.59 -3.39 9.50
N PHE A 47 2.37 -3.92 8.57
CA PHE A 47 1.81 -4.57 7.40
C PHE A 47 2.68 -5.73 6.92
N ALA A 48 2.03 -6.70 6.29
CA ALA A 48 2.67 -7.73 5.51
C ALA A 48 2.37 -7.50 4.03
N GLN A 49 3.35 -7.72 3.17
CA GLN A 49 3.17 -7.63 1.72
C GLN A 49 3.70 -8.86 1.01
N THR A 50 3.12 -9.15 -0.15
CA THR A 50 3.65 -10.14 -1.09
C THR A 50 3.57 -9.61 -2.52
N LYS A 51 4.46 -10.10 -3.39
CA LYS A 51 4.47 -9.82 -4.81
C LYS A 51 4.00 -11.05 -5.58
N PRO A 52 3.34 -10.88 -6.74
CA PRO A 52 2.94 -12.02 -7.56
C PRO A 52 4.16 -12.76 -8.11
N THR A 53 4.08 -14.07 -8.15
CA THR A 53 5.10 -14.94 -8.79
C THR A 53 5.00 -14.92 -10.31
N LYS A 54 3.80 -14.61 -10.86
CA LYS A 54 3.54 -14.46 -12.30
C LYS A 54 2.67 -13.26 -12.55
N ARG A 55 2.92 -12.56 -13.66
CA ARG A 55 2.14 -11.39 -14.10
C ARG A 55 1.80 -11.55 -15.57
N ALA A 56 0.54 -11.45 -15.92
CA ALA A 56 0.04 -11.50 -17.29
C ALA A 56 -0.93 -10.34 -17.55
N PRO A 57 -1.05 -9.86 -18.78
CA PRO A 57 -0.13 -10.06 -19.89
C PRO A 57 1.20 -9.30 -19.69
N GLY A 58 2.29 -9.82 -20.21
CA GLY A 58 3.63 -9.21 -20.09
C GLY A 58 3.81 -7.91 -20.87
N ALA A 59 3.00 -7.71 -21.92
CA ALA A 59 3.09 -6.52 -22.78
C ALA A 59 2.61 -5.20 -22.10
N ILE A 60 1.84 -5.29 -21.01
CA ILE A 60 1.34 -4.11 -20.30
C ILE A 60 2.43 -3.59 -19.37
N LYS A 61 2.94 -2.39 -19.68
CA LYS A 61 3.84 -1.67 -18.76
C LYS A 61 3.07 -1.26 -17.51
N ARG A 62 3.57 -1.63 -16.34
CA ARG A 62 2.97 -1.33 -15.05
C ARG A 62 4.03 -1.36 -13.95
N ASN A 63 3.79 -0.63 -12.89
CA ASN A 63 4.62 -0.63 -11.68
C ASN A 63 4.56 -2.00 -10.97
N GLU A 64 5.15 -2.10 -9.79
CA GLU A 64 5.06 -3.31 -8.98
C GLU A 64 3.61 -3.62 -8.59
N SER A 65 3.26 -4.89 -8.67
CA SER A 65 2.00 -5.40 -8.14
C SER A 65 2.26 -5.97 -6.75
N LYS A 66 1.36 -5.67 -5.81
CA LYS A 66 1.48 -6.10 -4.42
C LYS A 66 0.11 -6.39 -3.82
N LEU A 67 0.09 -7.30 -2.86
CA LEU A 67 -1.03 -7.50 -1.95
C LEU A 67 -0.54 -7.23 -0.54
N PHE A 68 -1.34 -6.52 0.23
CA PHE A 68 -1.03 -6.11 1.60
C PHE A 68 -2.09 -6.62 2.57
N VAL A 69 -1.66 -6.89 3.80
CA VAL A 69 -2.52 -6.98 4.98
C VAL A 69 -1.97 -5.99 5.99
N THR A 70 -2.78 -5.01 6.36
CA THR A 70 -2.36 -3.84 7.14
C THR A 70 -3.10 -3.76 8.47
N PHE A 71 -2.39 -3.35 9.51
CA PHE A 71 -2.87 -3.11 10.85
C PHE A 71 -2.50 -1.69 11.25
N ARG A 72 -3.52 -0.89 11.59
CA ARG A 72 -3.37 0.47 12.13
C ARG A 72 -4.12 0.58 13.44
N PRO A 73 -3.54 0.18 14.57
CA PRO A 73 -4.24 0.14 15.85
C PRO A 73 -4.79 1.50 16.29
N ALA A 74 -4.08 2.59 15.98
CA ALA A 74 -4.54 3.95 16.29
C ALA A 74 -5.85 4.33 15.59
N ASP A 75 -6.11 3.76 14.41
CA ASP A 75 -7.34 3.96 13.63
C ASP A 75 -8.39 2.86 13.88
N SER A 76 -8.13 1.93 14.82
CA SER A 76 -8.92 0.72 15.04
C SER A 76 -9.06 -0.17 13.81
N ILE A 77 -8.11 -0.07 12.87
CA ILE A 77 -8.08 -0.88 11.65
C ILE A 77 -7.27 -2.15 11.92
N ASN A 78 -7.95 -3.27 11.79
CA ASN A 78 -7.36 -4.60 11.87
C ASN A 78 -7.64 -5.34 10.58
N ASP A 79 -6.62 -6.04 10.07
CA ASP A 79 -6.79 -6.95 8.93
C ASP A 79 -7.20 -6.28 7.60
N GLU A 80 -6.93 -4.99 7.37
CA GLU A 80 -7.24 -4.34 6.09
C GLU A 80 -6.47 -5.00 4.95
N VAL A 81 -7.20 -5.50 3.96
CA VAL A 81 -6.63 -6.12 2.76
C VAL A 81 -6.66 -5.13 1.60
N SER A 82 -5.50 -4.86 1.01
CA SER A 82 -5.40 -4.03 -0.18
C SER A 82 -4.52 -4.64 -1.26
N ILE A 83 -4.84 -4.29 -2.51
CA ILE A 83 -4.15 -4.80 -3.70
C ILE A 83 -3.79 -3.64 -4.61
N THR A 84 -2.56 -3.65 -5.16
CA THR A 84 -2.20 -2.85 -6.32
C THR A 84 -1.69 -3.76 -7.45
N SER A 85 -2.15 -3.51 -8.68
CA SER A 85 -1.62 -4.17 -9.88
C SER A 85 -0.61 -3.31 -10.63
N GLY A 86 -0.24 -2.15 -10.04
CA GLY A 86 0.74 -1.22 -10.59
C GLY A 86 0.22 -0.37 -11.75
N HIS A 87 -1.10 -0.18 -11.86
CA HIS A 87 -1.77 0.70 -12.81
C HIS A 87 -3.13 1.15 -12.27
N ASP A 88 -3.65 2.26 -12.78
CA ASP A 88 -4.99 2.73 -12.45
C ASP A 88 -6.06 1.74 -12.92
N TYR A 89 -6.99 1.43 -12.04
CA TYR A 89 -8.05 0.47 -12.28
C TYR A 89 -9.26 1.08 -12.98
N LYS A 90 -9.88 0.29 -13.85
CA LYS A 90 -11.28 0.51 -14.22
C LYS A 90 -12.16 0.19 -13.00
N ALA A 91 -13.14 1.04 -12.72
CA ALA A 91 -14.02 0.85 -11.57
C ALA A 91 -14.63 -0.56 -11.52
N SER A 92 -14.71 -1.12 -10.32
CA SER A 92 -15.32 -2.44 -10.04
C SER A 92 -14.75 -3.61 -10.87
N SER A 93 -13.47 -3.50 -11.26
CA SER A 93 -12.83 -4.51 -12.12
C SER A 93 -11.88 -5.44 -11.37
N VAL A 94 -11.60 -5.17 -10.09
CA VAL A 94 -10.62 -5.92 -9.33
C VAL A 94 -11.28 -7.08 -8.60
N SER A 95 -10.72 -8.27 -8.76
CA SER A 95 -11.15 -9.44 -8.01
C SER A 95 -9.97 -10.35 -7.68
N ALA A 96 -10.10 -11.08 -6.58
CA ALA A 96 -9.15 -12.13 -6.22
C ALA A 96 -9.89 -13.45 -6.02
N SER A 97 -9.28 -14.55 -6.46
CA SER A 97 -9.91 -15.87 -6.38
C SER A 97 -8.89 -16.97 -6.05
N SER A 98 -9.38 -17.99 -5.35
CA SER A 98 -8.68 -19.26 -5.14
C SER A 98 -9.69 -20.38 -5.20
N GLY A 99 -9.47 -21.37 -6.09
CA GLY A 99 -10.44 -22.40 -6.40
C GLY A 99 -11.78 -21.81 -6.83
N LYS A 100 -12.87 -22.21 -6.15
CA LYS A 100 -14.23 -21.73 -6.44
C LYS A 100 -14.61 -20.42 -5.71
N ARG A 101 -13.76 -19.92 -4.82
CA ARG A 101 -14.04 -18.70 -4.05
C ARG A 101 -13.50 -17.49 -4.77
N LYS A 102 -14.33 -16.44 -4.84
CA LYS A 102 -14.01 -15.17 -5.48
C LYS A 102 -14.47 -14.02 -4.61
N TYR A 103 -13.63 -12.99 -4.51
CA TYR A 103 -13.88 -11.75 -3.78
C TYR A 103 -13.74 -10.59 -4.75
N SER A 104 -14.64 -9.62 -4.66
CA SER A 104 -14.61 -8.38 -5.45
C SER A 104 -14.11 -7.24 -4.59
N PHE A 105 -13.26 -6.41 -5.17
CA PHE A 105 -12.64 -5.30 -4.48
C PHE A 105 -13.16 -3.97 -5.03
N PHE A 106 -13.43 -3.04 -4.14
CA PHE A 106 -13.60 -1.64 -4.48
C PHE A 106 -12.25 -1.04 -4.88
N SER A 107 -12.21 -0.23 -5.92
CA SER A 107 -10.95 0.35 -6.39
C SER A 107 -11.01 1.87 -6.51
N GLN A 108 -9.91 2.52 -6.14
CA GLN A 108 -9.68 3.94 -6.32
C GLN A 108 -8.24 4.14 -6.83
N LYS A 109 -8.09 4.75 -7.99
CA LYS A 109 -6.81 4.84 -8.70
C LYS A 109 -6.17 3.45 -8.88
N ASP A 110 -4.97 3.24 -8.39
CA ASP A 110 -4.17 2.02 -8.51
C ASP A 110 -4.25 1.09 -7.29
N PHE A 111 -5.13 1.40 -6.33
CA PHE A 111 -5.40 0.54 -5.16
C PHE A 111 -6.84 0.02 -5.15
N ALA A 112 -7.01 -1.14 -4.55
CA ALA A 112 -8.31 -1.76 -4.33
C ALA A 112 -8.36 -2.43 -2.95
N TRP A 113 -9.56 -2.39 -2.30
CA TRP A 113 -9.80 -2.88 -0.94
C TRP A 113 -11.07 -3.72 -0.89
N LEU A 114 -11.15 -4.60 0.11
CA LEU A 114 -12.42 -5.14 0.57
C LEU A 114 -13.11 -4.10 1.44
N LEU A 115 -14.43 -3.97 1.35
CA LEU A 115 -15.21 -2.97 2.08
C LEU A 115 -15.86 -3.51 3.35
N ASP A 116 -15.95 -4.83 3.48
CA ASP A 116 -16.64 -5.49 4.56
C ASP A 116 -15.64 -6.26 5.44
N ASP A 117 -15.63 -5.97 6.74
CA ASP A 117 -14.73 -6.59 7.71
C ASP A 117 -14.87 -8.12 7.75
N GLN A 118 -16.07 -8.64 7.50
CA GLN A 118 -16.29 -10.08 7.48
C GLN A 118 -15.72 -10.71 6.21
N GLU A 119 -15.82 -10.02 5.08
CA GLU A 119 -15.16 -10.45 3.83
C GLU A 119 -13.64 -10.42 3.98
N GLU A 120 -13.06 -9.39 4.61
CA GLU A 120 -11.63 -9.34 4.91
C GLU A 120 -11.17 -10.53 5.75
N LYS A 121 -11.84 -10.80 6.86
CA LYS A 121 -11.55 -11.97 7.70
C LYS A 121 -11.66 -13.29 6.94
N ASN A 122 -12.66 -13.42 6.09
CA ASN A 122 -12.85 -14.62 5.27
C ASN A 122 -11.79 -14.75 4.20
N PHE A 123 -11.40 -13.63 3.58
CA PHE A 123 -10.33 -13.59 2.58
C PHE A 123 -8.96 -13.95 3.20
N ILE A 124 -8.65 -13.43 4.37
CA ILE A 124 -7.43 -13.78 5.12
C ILE A 124 -7.42 -15.28 5.49
N LYS A 125 -8.54 -15.83 5.92
CA LYS A 125 -8.66 -17.27 6.18
C LYS A 125 -8.45 -18.08 4.89
N LEU A 126 -8.95 -17.59 3.75
CA LEU A 126 -8.69 -18.20 2.45
C LEU A 126 -7.20 -18.19 2.14
N MET A 127 -6.54 -17.04 2.21
CA MET A 127 -5.11 -16.89 1.91
C MET A 127 -4.23 -17.81 2.75
N LYS A 128 -4.57 -18.02 4.03
CA LYS A 128 -3.80 -18.93 4.93
C LYS A 128 -3.85 -20.40 4.51
N ARG A 129 -4.81 -20.80 3.67
CA ARG A 129 -5.04 -22.19 3.26
C ARG A 129 -4.87 -22.40 1.75
N ALA A 130 -4.84 -21.33 0.99
CA ALA A 130 -4.75 -21.38 -0.46
C ALA A 130 -3.34 -21.78 -0.91
N THR A 131 -3.28 -22.61 -1.95
CA THR A 131 -2.04 -22.93 -2.63
C THR A 131 -1.67 -21.86 -3.65
N ASP A 132 -2.69 -21.17 -4.18
CA ASP A 132 -2.57 -20.08 -5.14
C ASP A 132 -3.64 -19.02 -4.92
N LEU A 133 -3.37 -17.82 -5.37
CA LEU A 133 -4.31 -16.73 -5.42
C LEU A 133 -4.16 -16.02 -6.77
N ILE A 134 -5.27 -15.88 -7.49
CA ILE A 134 -5.29 -15.22 -8.79
C ILE A 134 -6.01 -13.87 -8.60
N VAL A 135 -5.28 -12.79 -8.84
CA VAL A 135 -5.84 -11.44 -8.91
C VAL A 135 -6.10 -11.10 -10.37
N LYS A 136 -7.30 -10.62 -10.68
CA LYS A 136 -7.68 -10.10 -11.99
C LYS A 136 -8.16 -8.67 -11.84
N ALA A 137 -7.75 -7.83 -12.78
CA ALA A 137 -8.15 -6.45 -12.82
C ALA A 137 -8.26 -5.97 -14.28
N ARG A 138 -8.75 -4.74 -14.47
CA ARG A 138 -8.71 -4.07 -15.78
C ARG A 138 -8.11 -2.68 -15.62
N THR A 139 -7.28 -2.30 -16.57
CA THR A 139 -6.80 -0.92 -16.70
C THR A 139 -7.96 0.01 -17.04
N THR A 140 -7.80 1.31 -16.86
CA THR A 140 -8.77 2.34 -17.28
C THR A 140 -9.12 2.24 -18.76
N LYS A 141 -8.20 1.72 -19.59
CA LYS A 141 -8.42 1.46 -21.03
C LYS A 141 -9.10 0.11 -21.30
N GLY A 142 -9.43 -0.67 -20.26
CA GLY A 142 -10.15 -1.94 -20.37
C GLY A 142 -9.29 -3.19 -20.59
N ALA A 143 -7.97 -3.06 -20.68
CA ALA A 143 -7.09 -4.23 -20.82
C ALA A 143 -7.08 -5.07 -19.53
N GLU A 144 -7.20 -6.39 -19.64
CA GLU A 144 -7.12 -7.32 -18.52
C GLU A 144 -5.69 -7.45 -17.99
N THR A 145 -5.56 -7.55 -16.66
CA THR A 145 -4.29 -7.76 -15.95
C THR A 145 -4.46 -8.76 -14.82
#